data_7730d4cd873eb429770def5227b21a09
#
_entry.id   7730d4cd873eb429770def5227b21a09
#
_cell.length_a   1.000
_cell.length_b   1.000
_cell.length_c   1.000
_cell.angle_alpha   90.00
_cell.angle_beta   90.00
_cell.angle_gamma   90.00
#
_symmetry.space_group_name_H-M   'P 1'
#
loop_
_entity.id
_entity.type
_entity.pdbx_description
1 polymer ?
#
loop_
_entity_poly.entity_id
_entity_poly.type
_entity_poly.pdbx_seq_one_letter_code
_entity_poly.pdbx_strand_id
1 'polypeptide(L)'
;MQDRNTFPHPKETALQFIKSRRKILVAAALITLTMYLMLEFVSARYIVAFTRDNHYCLPYSVWLIDKTKRPGRGDFACFVGRGIPGFADGIKWVKILSGMPGDKIETHTYPVSERDSHRSVIEVNGMPIQMRLQGIVYLNDLEFTVYEKDTRGRPLPMIAAQAIPPGKYYVHATAPRSFDSRYWGLINEETLVGKATPLY
;
A
#
# COMPACT_ATOMS: atom_id res chain seq x y z
N MET A 1 2.81 -73.45 -46.13
CA MET A 1 2.47 -72.09 -46.57
C MET A 1 2.79 -71.16 -45.43
N GLN A 2 3.87 -70.37 -45.57
CA GLN A 2 4.49 -69.61 -44.53
C GLN A 2 3.83 -68.23 -44.46
N ASP A 3 3.24 -67.96 -43.32
CA ASP A 3 2.71 -66.64 -43.02
C ASP A 3 3.84 -65.71 -42.62
N ARG A 4 4.10 -64.69 -43.45
CA ARG A 4 5.16 -63.69 -43.20
C ARG A 4 4.62 -62.69 -42.17
N ASN A 5 5.06 -62.82 -40.94
CA ASN A 5 4.95 -61.78 -39.94
C ASN A 5 5.68 -60.53 -40.46
N THR A 6 4.95 -59.59 -41.03
CA THR A 6 5.44 -58.30 -41.37
C THR A 6 5.51 -57.45 -40.07
N PHE A 7 6.69 -57.42 -39.44
CA PHE A 7 6.94 -56.46 -38.39
C PHE A 7 6.86 -55.02 -38.97
N PRO A 8 6.12 -54.14 -38.34
CA PRO A 8 6.02 -52.76 -38.84
C PRO A 8 7.42 -52.10 -38.90
N HIS A 9 7.66 -51.43 -39.99
CA HIS A 9 8.96 -50.76 -40.23
C HIS A 9 9.28 -49.75 -39.10
N PRO A 10 10.46 -49.77 -38.47
CA PRO A 10 10.82 -48.93 -37.33
C PRO A 10 10.69 -47.42 -37.59
N LYS A 11 10.65 -46.99 -38.84
CA LYS A 11 10.43 -45.61 -39.26
C LYS A 11 8.97 -45.14 -39.10
N GLU A 12 7.97 -46.03 -39.30
CA GLU A 12 6.55 -45.68 -39.13
C GLU A 12 6.18 -45.54 -37.67
N THR A 13 6.69 -46.37 -36.79
CA THR A 13 6.51 -46.26 -35.34
C THR A 13 7.15 -44.98 -34.77
N ALA A 14 8.31 -44.59 -35.26
CA ALA A 14 8.97 -43.34 -34.85
C ALA A 14 8.19 -42.09 -35.29
N LEU A 15 7.67 -42.10 -36.51
CA LEU A 15 6.82 -40.99 -37.02
C LEU A 15 5.49 -40.81 -36.23
N GLN A 16 4.84 -41.92 -35.89
CA GLN A 16 3.63 -41.90 -35.08
C GLN A 16 3.91 -41.42 -33.65
N PHE A 17 5.03 -41.85 -33.07
CA PHE A 17 5.49 -41.41 -31.76
C PHE A 17 5.80 -39.91 -31.72
N ILE A 18 6.49 -39.39 -32.74
CA ILE A 18 6.75 -37.94 -32.87
C ILE A 18 5.47 -37.15 -33.07
N LYS A 19 4.52 -37.63 -33.90
CA LYS A 19 3.22 -36.95 -34.08
C LYS A 19 2.38 -36.92 -32.80
N SER A 20 2.39 -37.99 -32.01
CA SER A 20 1.67 -38.01 -30.72
C SER A 20 2.28 -37.02 -29.69
N ARG A 21 3.62 -37.02 -29.59
CA ARG A 21 4.32 -36.10 -28.71
C ARG A 21 4.20 -34.63 -29.13
N ARG A 22 4.16 -34.36 -30.45
CA ARG A 22 3.95 -33.00 -30.96
C ARG A 22 2.64 -32.38 -30.48
N LYS A 23 1.56 -33.16 -30.45
CA LYS A 23 0.26 -32.69 -29.91
C LYS A 23 0.38 -32.32 -28.42
N ILE A 24 1.03 -33.14 -27.61
CA ILE A 24 1.25 -32.90 -26.18
C ILE A 24 2.12 -31.66 -25.99
N LEU A 25 3.19 -31.49 -26.74
CA LEU A 25 4.07 -30.32 -26.66
C LEU A 25 3.34 -29.04 -27.07
N VAL A 26 2.52 -29.08 -28.11
CA VAL A 26 1.72 -27.91 -28.52
C VAL A 26 0.68 -27.58 -27.45
N ALA A 27 0.00 -28.57 -26.89
CA ALA A 27 -0.95 -28.34 -25.81
C ALA A 27 -0.26 -27.76 -24.57
N ALA A 28 0.88 -28.29 -24.17
CA ALA A 28 1.69 -27.76 -23.06
C ALA A 28 2.11 -26.31 -23.32
N ALA A 29 2.61 -26.01 -24.52
CA ALA A 29 3.00 -24.67 -24.91
C ALA A 29 1.82 -23.66 -24.84
N LEU A 30 0.63 -24.07 -25.32
CA LEU A 30 -0.58 -23.26 -25.25
C LEU A 30 -1.02 -22.99 -23.80
N ILE A 31 -0.98 -24.02 -22.95
CA ILE A 31 -1.31 -23.87 -21.52
C ILE A 31 -0.33 -22.90 -20.85
N THR A 32 0.97 -23.09 -21.10
CA THR A 32 2.01 -22.21 -20.52
C THR A 32 1.85 -20.76 -20.99
N LEU A 33 1.57 -20.56 -22.28
CA LEU A 33 1.32 -19.22 -22.84
C LEU A 33 0.07 -18.57 -22.22
N THR A 34 -1.02 -19.35 -22.09
CA THR A 34 -2.26 -18.85 -21.48
C THR A 34 -2.04 -18.47 -20.01
N MET A 35 -1.33 -19.33 -19.24
CA MET A 35 -0.97 -19.01 -17.85
C MET A 35 -0.09 -17.76 -17.77
N TYR A 36 0.88 -17.61 -18.65
CA TYR A 36 1.75 -16.43 -18.71
C TYR A 36 0.92 -15.15 -18.96
N LEU A 37 0.06 -15.17 -20.00
CA LEU A 37 -0.80 -14.03 -20.33
C LEU A 37 -1.78 -13.69 -19.20
N MET A 38 -2.30 -14.71 -18.53
CA MET A 38 -3.19 -14.50 -17.37
C MET A 38 -2.43 -13.88 -16.19
N LEU A 39 -1.21 -14.33 -15.92
CA LEU A 39 -0.36 -13.79 -14.87
C LEU A 39 0.01 -12.32 -15.16
N GLU A 40 0.40 -12.02 -16.40
CA GLU A 40 0.66 -10.65 -16.86
C GLU A 40 -0.59 -9.76 -16.68
N PHE A 41 -1.75 -10.22 -17.09
CA PHE A 41 -3.01 -9.49 -16.93
C PHE A 41 -3.33 -9.19 -15.46
N VAL A 42 -3.18 -10.19 -14.58
CA VAL A 42 -3.42 -10.04 -13.14
C VAL A 42 -2.39 -9.08 -12.52
N SER A 43 -1.11 -9.24 -12.84
CA SER A 43 -0.02 -8.40 -12.31
C SER A 43 -0.07 -6.96 -12.83
N ALA A 44 -0.56 -6.76 -14.05
CA ALA A 44 -0.81 -5.43 -14.59
C ALA A 44 -1.86 -4.66 -13.76
N ARG A 45 -2.84 -5.36 -13.19
CA ARG A 45 -3.94 -4.77 -12.43
C ARG A 45 -3.73 -4.76 -10.93
N TYR A 46 -3.22 -5.83 -10.36
CA TYR A 46 -3.17 -6.04 -8.92
C TYR A 46 -1.75 -6.13 -8.37
N ILE A 47 -1.57 -5.67 -7.15
CA ILE A 47 -0.37 -5.88 -6.34
C ILE A 47 -0.81 -6.47 -4.99
N VAL A 48 -0.14 -7.53 -4.55
CA VAL A 48 -0.21 -7.97 -3.16
C VAL A 48 0.94 -7.33 -2.41
N ALA A 49 0.64 -6.60 -1.36
CA ALA A 49 1.64 -5.93 -0.53
C ALA A 49 1.55 -6.43 0.92
N PHE A 50 2.72 -6.51 1.56
CA PHE A 50 2.85 -6.92 2.94
C PHE A 50 3.40 -5.76 3.76
N THR A 51 2.84 -5.53 4.96
CA THR A 51 3.39 -4.57 5.91
C THR A 51 4.63 -5.19 6.55
N ARG A 52 5.75 -4.51 6.45
CA ARG A 52 7.06 -5.05 6.83
C ARG A 52 7.38 -4.94 8.31
N ASP A 53 6.73 -4.03 9.03
CA ASP A 53 7.09 -3.67 10.39
C ASP A 53 5.97 -3.97 11.40
N ASN A 54 6.36 -4.37 12.59
CA ASN A 54 5.50 -4.55 13.76
C ASN A 54 4.87 -3.23 14.27
N HIS A 55 5.05 -2.13 13.57
CA HIS A 55 4.46 -0.83 13.88
C HIS A 55 3.22 -0.61 13.03
N TYR A 56 2.15 -1.28 13.39
CA TYR A 56 0.87 -1.21 12.72
C TYR A 56 0.27 0.20 12.80
N CYS A 57 0.53 1.01 11.77
CA CYS A 57 -0.23 2.25 11.58
C CYS A 57 -1.70 1.96 11.28
N LEU A 58 -1.95 0.81 10.66
CA LEU A 58 -3.26 0.22 10.36
C LEU A 58 -3.27 -1.23 10.87
N PRO A 59 -4.43 -1.76 11.30
CA PRO A 59 -4.51 -3.09 11.92
C PRO A 59 -4.49 -4.25 10.91
N TYR A 60 -3.83 -4.07 9.77
CA TYR A 60 -3.79 -5.04 8.68
C TYR A 60 -2.37 -5.23 8.19
N SER A 61 -2.00 -6.48 7.87
CA SER A 61 -0.66 -6.85 7.43
C SER A 61 -0.57 -7.23 5.94
N VAL A 62 -1.69 -7.60 5.31
CA VAL A 62 -1.74 -8.03 3.91
C VAL A 62 -2.77 -7.20 3.14
N TRP A 63 -2.37 -6.69 2.00
CA TRP A 63 -3.16 -5.78 1.19
C TRP A 63 -3.24 -6.23 -0.26
N LEU A 64 -4.44 -6.17 -0.85
CA LEU A 64 -4.65 -6.23 -2.28
C LEU A 64 -4.81 -4.80 -2.82
N ILE A 65 -3.94 -4.40 -3.73
CA ILE A 65 -3.97 -3.06 -4.33
C ILE A 65 -4.48 -3.19 -5.77
N ASP A 66 -5.63 -2.59 -6.06
CA ASP A 66 -6.19 -2.47 -7.42
C ASP A 66 -5.68 -1.17 -8.05
N LYS A 67 -4.73 -1.29 -8.98
CA LYS A 67 -4.12 -0.15 -9.69
C LYS A 67 -5.08 0.57 -10.65
N THR A 68 -6.19 -0.06 -10.98
CA THR A 68 -7.20 0.52 -11.88
C THR A 68 -8.25 1.35 -11.14
N LYS A 69 -8.29 1.24 -9.81
CA LYS A 69 -9.25 1.96 -8.97
C LYS A 69 -8.59 3.13 -8.27
N ARG A 70 -9.15 4.31 -8.42
CA ARG A 70 -8.78 5.48 -7.61
C ARG A 70 -9.44 5.39 -6.23
N PRO A 71 -8.69 5.58 -5.13
CA PRO A 71 -9.26 5.66 -3.81
C PRO A 71 -10.06 6.96 -3.65
N GLY A 72 -11.22 6.87 -3.02
CA GLY A 72 -12.02 8.02 -2.58
C GLY A 72 -11.80 8.32 -1.10
N ARG A 73 -12.57 9.30 -0.58
CA ARG A 73 -12.55 9.64 0.84
C ARG A 73 -12.95 8.42 1.71
N GLY A 74 -12.17 8.14 2.74
CA GLY A 74 -12.35 7.00 3.63
C GLY A 74 -11.76 5.69 3.12
N ASP A 75 -11.33 5.62 1.85
CA ASP A 75 -10.69 4.44 1.31
C ASP A 75 -9.23 4.32 1.77
N PHE A 76 -8.72 3.10 1.78
CA PHE A 76 -7.28 2.88 1.89
C PHE A 76 -6.62 3.18 0.55
N ALA A 77 -5.68 4.10 0.55
CA ALA A 77 -4.89 4.51 -0.60
C ALA A 77 -3.48 3.93 -0.50
N CYS A 78 -3.06 3.21 -1.55
CA CYS A 78 -1.65 2.89 -1.74
C CYS A 78 -1.00 4.00 -2.56
N PHE A 79 0.13 4.53 -2.09
CA PHE A 79 0.89 5.57 -2.78
C PHE A 79 2.40 5.36 -2.61
N VAL A 80 3.18 5.98 -3.50
CA VAL A 80 4.65 5.99 -3.43
C VAL A 80 5.07 7.22 -2.63
N GLY A 81 5.76 7.02 -1.51
CA GLY A 81 6.31 8.11 -0.70
C GLY A 81 7.37 8.88 -1.47
N ARG A 82 7.27 10.20 -1.46
CA ARG A 82 8.28 11.13 -1.99
C ARG A 82 8.47 12.31 -1.03
N GLY A 83 9.71 12.59 -0.69
CA GLY A 83 10.04 13.69 0.22
C GLY A 83 9.54 13.50 1.65
N ILE A 84 9.21 12.28 2.08
CA ILE A 84 8.80 11.99 3.46
C ILE A 84 10.03 11.98 4.35
N PRO A 85 10.11 12.88 5.36
CA PRO A 85 11.32 13.00 6.20
C PRO A 85 11.71 11.70 6.88
N GLY A 86 12.97 11.30 6.74
CA GLY A 86 13.52 10.10 7.36
C GLY A 86 13.22 8.79 6.62
N PHE A 87 12.62 8.85 5.44
CA PHE A 87 12.34 7.68 4.60
C PHE A 87 12.87 7.89 3.19
N ALA A 88 13.31 6.80 2.56
CA ALA A 88 13.75 6.83 1.17
C ALA A 88 12.54 7.02 0.23
N ASP A 89 12.75 7.75 -0.86
CA ASP A 89 11.77 7.87 -1.93
C ASP A 89 11.51 6.51 -2.59
N GLY A 90 10.30 6.31 -3.08
CA GLY A 90 9.92 5.08 -3.77
C GLY A 90 9.28 4.00 -2.87
N ILE A 91 9.30 4.16 -1.56
CA ILE A 91 8.61 3.26 -0.64
C ILE A 91 7.10 3.37 -0.83
N LYS A 92 6.42 2.22 -0.95
CA LYS A 92 4.96 2.19 -1.00
C LYS A 92 4.38 2.24 0.42
N TRP A 93 3.38 3.10 0.58
CA TRP A 93 2.64 3.31 1.81
C TRP A 93 1.18 2.97 1.61
N VAL A 94 0.52 2.49 2.65
CA VAL A 94 -0.95 2.39 2.70
C VAL A 94 -1.45 3.23 3.87
N LYS A 95 -2.36 4.15 3.59
CA LYS A 95 -3.01 5.04 4.55
C LYS A 95 -4.47 5.23 4.17
N ILE A 96 -5.28 5.77 5.08
CA ILE A 96 -6.65 6.20 4.80
C ILE A 96 -6.60 7.56 4.12
N LEU A 97 -7.24 7.69 2.97
CA LEU A 97 -7.39 8.96 2.27
C LEU A 97 -8.56 9.73 2.89
N SER A 98 -8.27 10.78 3.64
CA SER A 98 -9.28 11.53 4.41
C SER A 98 -9.59 12.88 3.84
N GLY A 99 -8.59 13.56 3.26
CA GLY A 99 -8.77 14.88 2.68
C GLY A 99 -8.65 14.86 1.16
N MET A 100 -9.61 15.53 0.54
CA MET A 100 -9.74 15.67 -0.91
C MET A 100 -9.49 17.13 -1.33
N PRO A 101 -9.18 17.41 -2.59
CA PRO A 101 -9.11 18.78 -3.10
C PRO A 101 -10.34 19.61 -2.72
N GLY A 102 -10.09 20.81 -2.19
CA GLY A 102 -11.12 21.74 -1.72
C GLY A 102 -11.44 21.63 -0.23
N ASP A 103 -11.05 20.55 0.46
CA ASP A 103 -11.21 20.47 1.92
C ASP A 103 -10.29 21.47 2.61
N LYS A 104 -10.72 21.93 3.79
CA LYS A 104 -9.96 22.86 4.61
C LYS A 104 -9.30 22.12 5.77
N ILE A 105 -8.00 22.33 5.91
CA ILE A 105 -7.23 21.91 7.07
C ILE A 105 -7.14 23.10 8.01
N GLU A 106 -7.59 22.92 9.24
CA GLU A 106 -7.42 23.88 10.31
C GLU A 106 -6.48 23.32 11.37
N THR A 107 -5.73 24.18 12.04
CA THR A 107 -4.74 23.77 13.03
C THR A 107 -4.87 24.60 14.29
N HIS A 108 -4.83 23.93 15.43
CA HIS A 108 -4.71 24.57 16.73
C HIS A 108 -3.38 24.15 17.35
N THR A 109 -2.48 25.09 17.56
CA THR A 109 -1.14 24.83 18.14
C THR A 109 -1.13 25.26 19.59
N TYR A 110 -0.74 24.37 20.51
CA TYR A 110 -0.55 24.72 21.90
C TYR A 110 0.73 25.52 22.11
N PRO A 111 0.68 26.65 22.85
CA PRO A 111 1.88 27.40 23.25
C PRO A 111 2.88 26.48 23.97
N VAL A 112 4.17 26.70 23.78
CA VAL A 112 5.21 25.83 24.38
C VAL A 112 5.08 25.78 25.90
N SER A 113 4.71 26.89 26.54
CA SER A 113 4.46 26.99 27.99
C SER A 113 3.31 26.11 28.49
N GLU A 114 2.35 25.78 27.63
CA GLU A 114 1.14 25.01 27.98
C GLU A 114 1.22 23.53 27.61
N ARG A 115 2.21 23.11 26.82
CA ARG A 115 2.34 21.74 26.33
C ARG A 115 2.55 20.70 27.42
N ASP A 116 3.04 21.12 28.59
CA ASP A 116 3.16 20.23 29.76
C ASP A 116 1.82 19.83 30.35
N SER A 117 0.79 20.65 30.16
CA SER A 117 -0.60 20.36 30.56
C SER A 117 -1.34 19.52 29.51
N HIS A 118 -0.83 19.50 28.26
CA HIS A 118 -1.43 18.77 27.14
C HIS A 118 -0.61 17.53 26.81
N ARG A 119 -0.90 16.42 27.49
CA ARG A 119 -0.22 15.14 27.32
C ARG A 119 -1.21 14.05 27.00
N SER A 120 -0.75 13.08 26.20
CA SER A 120 -1.48 11.84 25.93
C SER A 120 -0.61 10.66 26.35
N VAL A 121 -1.25 9.62 26.86
CA VAL A 121 -0.59 8.34 27.13
C VAL A 121 -0.79 7.44 25.94
N ILE A 122 0.30 6.95 25.38
CA ILE A 122 0.29 5.97 24.31
C ILE A 122 1.02 4.71 24.74
N GLU A 123 0.61 3.56 24.24
CA GLU A 123 1.28 2.30 24.51
C GLU A 123 2.38 2.03 23.46
N VAL A 124 3.57 1.67 23.94
CA VAL A 124 4.71 1.28 23.12
C VAL A 124 5.31 0.02 23.66
N ASN A 125 5.20 -1.09 22.93
CA ASN A 125 5.68 -2.42 23.35
C ASN A 125 5.14 -2.84 24.74
N GLY A 126 3.86 -2.61 24.98
CA GLY A 126 3.20 -2.93 26.26
C GLY A 126 3.49 -1.94 27.40
N MET A 127 4.25 -0.87 27.17
CA MET A 127 4.56 0.15 28.17
C MET A 127 3.86 1.47 27.87
N PRO A 128 3.20 2.09 28.86
CA PRO A 128 2.60 3.41 28.70
C PRO A 128 3.70 4.48 28.67
N ILE A 129 3.67 5.31 27.63
CA ILE A 129 4.57 6.45 27.47
C ILE A 129 3.74 7.73 27.40
N GLN A 130 4.13 8.71 28.19
CA GLN A 130 3.54 10.06 28.10
C GLN A 130 4.17 10.85 26.98
N MET A 131 3.33 11.32 26.06
CA MET A 131 3.73 12.16 24.92
C MET A 131 3.12 13.55 25.04
N ARG A 132 3.96 14.58 24.87
CA ARG A 132 3.48 15.96 24.79
C ARG A 132 2.79 16.21 23.46
N LEU A 133 1.71 16.99 23.50
CA LEU A 133 0.97 17.40 22.32
C LEU A 133 1.52 18.75 21.82
N GLN A 134 1.72 18.84 20.52
CA GLN A 134 2.02 20.10 19.84
C GLN A 134 0.75 20.86 19.53
N GLY A 135 -0.32 20.14 19.20
CA GLY A 135 -1.59 20.73 18.81
C GLY A 135 -2.57 19.69 18.23
N ILE A 136 -3.55 20.21 17.53
CA ILE A 136 -4.62 19.43 16.89
C ILE A 136 -4.75 19.90 15.44
N VAL A 137 -4.96 18.95 14.54
CA VAL A 137 -5.34 19.19 13.15
C VAL A 137 -6.79 18.79 12.97
N TYR A 138 -7.59 19.70 12.45
CA TYR A 138 -8.99 19.48 12.08
C TYR A 138 -9.11 19.38 10.56
N LEU A 139 -9.82 18.36 10.10
CA LEU A 139 -10.14 18.15 8.69
C LEU A 139 -11.59 17.69 8.57
N ASN A 140 -12.49 18.56 8.10
CA ASN A 140 -13.93 18.33 8.18
C ASN A 140 -14.35 18.00 9.62
N ASP A 141 -15.04 16.85 9.83
CA ASP A 141 -15.48 16.38 11.16
C ASP A 141 -14.41 15.51 11.87
N LEU A 142 -13.21 15.41 11.31
CA LEU A 142 -12.13 14.62 11.89
C LEU A 142 -11.17 15.49 12.67
N GLU A 143 -10.76 14.96 13.83
CA GLU A 143 -9.78 15.58 14.72
C GLU A 143 -8.56 14.66 14.86
N PHE A 144 -7.37 15.23 14.68
CA PHE A 144 -6.12 14.51 14.75
C PHE A 144 -5.16 15.16 15.73
N THR A 145 -4.82 14.42 16.76
CA THR A 145 -3.79 14.82 17.73
C THR A 145 -2.41 14.82 17.08
N VAL A 146 -1.62 15.86 17.32
CA VAL A 146 -0.25 16.03 16.84
C VAL A 146 0.71 16.04 18.01
N TYR A 147 1.68 15.13 17.99
CA TYR A 147 2.72 15.02 19.01
C TYR A 147 3.90 15.97 18.71
N GLU A 148 4.52 16.50 19.77
CA GLU A 148 5.69 17.38 19.66
C GLU A 148 6.94 16.64 19.19
N LYS A 149 7.10 15.38 19.64
CA LYS A 149 8.26 14.53 19.35
C LYS A 149 7.84 13.11 19.06
N ASP A 150 8.66 12.38 18.33
CA ASP A 150 8.50 10.94 18.18
C ASP A 150 8.98 10.18 19.44
N THR A 151 8.82 8.86 19.44
CA THR A 151 9.25 7.99 20.56
C THR A 151 10.75 7.92 20.78
N ARG A 152 11.55 8.47 19.84
CA ARG A 152 13.01 8.62 19.95
C ARG A 152 13.42 10.03 20.37
N GLY A 153 12.45 10.88 20.72
CA GLY A 153 12.69 12.26 21.14
C GLY A 153 12.99 13.25 20.01
N ARG A 154 12.84 12.85 18.74
CA ARG A 154 13.05 13.74 17.59
C ARG A 154 11.83 14.66 17.41
N PRO A 155 12.03 15.96 17.18
CA PRO A 155 10.92 16.88 16.96
C PRO A 155 10.13 16.50 15.70
N LEU A 156 8.82 16.63 15.79
CA LEU A 156 7.91 16.38 14.66
C LEU A 156 7.38 17.73 14.17
N PRO A 157 7.37 17.97 12.84
CA PRO A 157 6.68 19.12 12.29
C PRO A 157 5.16 18.93 12.42
N MET A 158 4.41 20.00 12.19
CA MET A 158 2.95 19.97 12.06
C MET A 158 2.55 20.63 10.77
N ILE A 159 1.61 20.05 10.04
CA ILE A 159 1.09 20.64 8.81
C ILE A 159 0.48 22.02 9.11
N ALA A 160 0.68 22.96 8.22
CA ALA A 160 0.05 24.28 8.32
C ALA A 160 -1.42 24.24 7.90
N ALA A 161 -2.22 25.14 8.46
CA ALA A 161 -3.59 25.36 8.04
C ALA A 161 -3.63 25.80 6.57
N GLN A 162 -4.45 25.13 5.76
CA GLN A 162 -4.56 25.40 4.32
C GLN A 162 -5.79 24.72 3.72
N ALA A 163 -6.25 25.22 2.57
CA ALA A 163 -7.12 24.42 1.70
C ALA A 163 -6.28 23.37 0.97
N ILE A 164 -6.85 22.18 0.75
CA ILE A 164 -6.17 21.13 -0.02
C ILE A 164 -6.23 21.50 -1.51
N PRO A 165 -5.07 21.73 -2.17
CA PRO A 165 -5.05 22.13 -3.58
C PRO A 165 -5.53 21.00 -4.50
N PRO A 166 -5.93 21.31 -5.74
CA PRO A 166 -6.16 20.31 -6.78
C PRO A 166 -4.95 19.37 -6.93
N GLY A 167 -5.24 18.07 -7.11
CA GLY A 167 -4.22 17.04 -7.27
C GLY A 167 -3.45 16.69 -5.99
N LYS A 168 -3.90 17.16 -4.83
CA LYS A 168 -3.30 16.79 -3.53
C LYS A 168 -4.32 16.17 -2.60
N TYR A 169 -3.82 15.33 -1.68
CA TYR A 169 -4.66 14.58 -0.75
C TYR A 169 -4.03 14.56 0.65
N TYR A 170 -4.88 14.52 1.67
CA TYR A 170 -4.48 14.29 3.05
C TYR A 170 -4.71 12.82 3.39
N VAL A 171 -3.70 12.17 3.92
CA VAL A 171 -3.76 10.77 4.33
C VAL A 171 -3.38 10.59 5.78
N HIS A 172 -4.06 9.67 6.49
CA HIS A 172 -3.76 9.35 7.89
C HIS A 172 -3.85 7.84 8.14
N ALA A 173 -3.52 7.42 9.35
CA ALA A 173 -3.83 6.08 9.83
C ALA A 173 -4.38 6.14 11.26
N THR A 174 -5.04 5.05 11.67
CA THR A 174 -5.79 5.00 12.94
C THR A 174 -4.90 4.95 14.17
N ALA A 175 -3.66 4.45 14.04
CA ALA A 175 -2.76 4.40 15.18
C ALA A 175 -2.34 5.82 15.62
N PRO A 176 -2.38 6.13 16.93
CA PRO A 176 -2.00 7.45 17.46
C PRO A 176 -0.60 7.90 17.04
N ARG A 177 0.33 6.94 16.91
CA ARG A 177 1.74 7.17 16.54
C ARG A 177 2.00 7.16 15.04
N SER A 178 0.96 7.09 14.23
CA SER A 178 1.16 7.06 12.79
C SER A 178 1.88 8.31 12.30
N PHE A 179 2.94 8.10 11.52
CA PHE A 179 3.62 9.16 10.81
C PHE A 179 2.93 9.35 9.46
N ASP A 180 2.19 10.44 9.30
CA ASP A 180 1.28 10.69 8.18
C ASP A 180 1.16 12.19 7.88
N SER A 181 0.16 12.60 7.12
CA SER A 181 -0.02 13.99 6.67
C SER A 181 -0.05 15.03 7.79
N ARG A 182 -0.34 14.64 9.01
CA ARG A 182 -0.24 15.55 10.18
C ARG A 182 1.16 16.17 10.29
N TYR A 183 2.17 15.43 9.87
CA TYR A 183 3.58 15.76 10.06
C TYR A 183 4.27 16.17 8.77
N TRP A 184 4.10 15.42 7.69
CA TRP A 184 4.87 15.64 6.45
C TRP A 184 4.03 16.26 5.31
N GLY A 185 2.76 16.57 5.55
CA GLY A 185 1.94 17.30 4.58
C GLY A 185 1.14 16.42 3.63
N LEU A 186 0.79 16.97 2.48
CA LEU A 186 -0.08 16.36 1.49
C LEU A 186 0.70 15.45 0.52
N ILE A 187 0.06 14.39 0.04
CA ILE A 187 0.57 13.59 -1.08
C ILE A 187 0.05 14.16 -2.41
N ASN A 188 0.79 13.91 -3.48
CA ASN A 188 0.38 14.27 -4.84
C ASN A 188 -0.41 13.13 -5.49
N GLU A 189 -1.38 13.47 -6.32
CA GLU A 189 -2.19 12.52 -7.09
C GLU A 189 -1.33 11.56 -7.92
N GLU A 190 -0.27 12.05 -8.54
CA GLU A 190 0.67 11.28 -9.35
C GLU A 190 1.41 10.17 -8.57
N THR A 191 1.45 10.27 -7.23
CA THR A 191 2.06 9.25 -6.37
C THR A 191 1.11 8.12 -6.02
N LEU A 192 -0.21 8.27 -6.29
CA LEU A 192 -1.20 7.24 -6.04
C LEU A 192 -0.96 6.03 -6.93
N VAL A 193 -0.90 4.86 -6.32
CA VAL A 193 -0.79 3.57 -7.01
C VAL A 193 -2.16 2.97 -7.27
N GLY A 194 -3.08 3.07 -6.30
CA GLY A 194 -4.42 2.54 -6.42
C GLY A 194 -5.14 2.39 -5.07
N LYS A 195 -6.35 1.82 -5.14
CA LYS A 195 -7.15 1.51 -3.95
C LYS A 195 -6.63 0.23 -3.32
N ALA A 196 -6.34 0.28 -2.01
CA ALA A 196 -5.93 -0.87 -1.23
C ALA A 196 -7.15 -1.49 -0.52
N THR A 197 -7.20 -2.82 -0.46
CA THR A 197 -8.21 -3.58 0.28
C THR A 197 -7.47 -4.49 1.26
N PRO A 198 -7.80 -4.47 2.55
CA PRO A 198 -7.17 -5.37 3.51
C PRO A 198 -7.60 -6.81 3.24
N LEU A 199 -6.65 -7.75 3.30
CA LEU A 199 -6.91 -9.19 3.21
C LEU A 199 -6.74 -9.87 4.57
N TYR A 200 -5.81 -9.36 5.38
CA TYR A 200 -5.50 -9.87 6.72
C TYR A 200 -4.81 -8.80 7.57
#